data_1e841143da5dc2d4b871222c6c88785b
#
_entry.id   1e841143da5dc2d4b871222c6c88785b
#
_cell.length_a   1.000
_cell.length_b   1.000
_cell.length_c   1.000
_cell.angle_alpha   90.00
_cell.angle_beta   90.00
_cell.angle_gamma   90.00
#
_symmetry.space_group_name_H-M   'P 1'
#
loop_
_entity.id
_entity.type
_entity.pdbx_description
1 polymer ?
#
loop_
_entity_poly.entity_id
_entity_poly.type
_entity_poly.pdbx_seq_one_letter_code
_entity_poly.pdbx_strand_id
1 'polypeptide(L)'
;MEKKCYEVKFTESAEKDLKKLNKSIAKLLKKWISENLIGTQNPKQRGKALTGNLKGLWRYRVGSYRIVAEIKNDILLILIIEISDRKETYKDKKRKTYKKK
;
A
#
# COMPACT_ATOMS: atom_id res chain seq x y z
N MET A 1 12.96 -23.99 -13.97
CA MET A 1 11.92 -23.03 -14.26
C MET A 1 11.87 -21.94 -13.22
N GLU A 2 11.94 -20.73 -13.65
CA GLU A 2 11.98 -19.63 -12.73
C GLU A 2 10.62 -19.17 -12.31
N LYS A 3 10.53 -18.79 -11.06
CA LYS A 3 9.31 -18.23 -10.55
C LYS A 3 9.42 -16.72 -10.56
N LYS A 4 8.36 -16.07 -10.98
CA LYS A 4 8.34 -14.62 -11.01
C LYS A 4 7.76 -14.12 -9.70
N CYS A 5 8.61 -14.02 -8.71
CA CYS A 5 8.22 -13.61 -7.37
C CYS A 5 8.52 -12.13 -7.19
N TYR A 6 7.55 -11.41 -6.66
CA TYR A 6 7.71 -9.98 -6.47
C TYR A 6 8.36 -9.66 -5.14
N GLU A 7 9.17 -8.62 -5.15
CA GLU A 7 9.70 -8.06 -3.92
C GLU A 7 8.80 -6.92 -3.48
N VAL A 8 8.92 -6.56 -2.21
CA VAL A 8 8.16 -5.44 -1.67
C VAL A 8 9.13 -4.44 -1.10
N LYS A 9 8.93 -3.18 -1.48
CA LYS A 9 9.71 -2.08 -0.91
C LYS A 9 8.77 -0.97 -0.49
N PHE A 10 9.24 -0.13 0.40
CA PHE A 10 8.44 0.98 0.91
C PHE A 10 9.10 2.28 0.54
N THR A 11 8.31 3.25 0.11
CA THR A 11 8.81 4.60 -0.04
C THR A 11 9.03 5.19 1.34
N GLU A 12 9.79 6.26 1.39
CA GLU A 12 10.02 6.96 2.64
C GLU A 12 8.68 7.40 3.25
N SER A 13 7.78 7.84 2.41
CA SER A 13 6.47 8.27 2.85
C SER A 13 5.69 7.12 3.50
N ALA A 14 5.75 5.94 2.89
CA ALA A 14 5.06 4.77 3.44
C ALA A 14 5.67 4.35 4.77
N GLU A 15 6.99 4.44 4.86
CA GLU A 15 7.64 4.11 6.12
C GLU A 15 7.24 5.06 7.23
N LYS A 16 7.10 6.33 6.91
CA LYS A 16 6.63 7.30 7.90
C LYS A 16 5.21 7.01 8.31
N ASP A 17 4.38 6.59 7.35
CA ASP A 17 3.01 6.22 7.68
C ASP A 17 2.98 5.08 8.69
N LEU A 18 3.83 4.08 8.48
CA LEU A 18 3.88 2.95 9.41
C LEU A 18 4.31 3.39 10.79
N LYS A 19 5.26 4.31 10.87
CA LYS A 19 5.75 4.76 12.17
C LYS A 19 4.72 5.53 12.95
N LYS A 20 3.77 6.13 12.26
CA LYS A 20 2.71 6.88 12.94
C LYS A 20 1.64 5.97 13.51
N LEU A 21 1.60 4.72 13.09
CA LEU A 21 0.58 3.81 13.55
C LEU A 21 0.92 3.20 14.88
N ASN A 22 -0.11 2.77 15.59
CA ASN A 22 0.05 1.97 16.77
C ASN A 22 0.94 0.77 16.43
N LYS A 23 1.80 0.39 17.37
CA LYS A 23 2.74 -0.69 17.10
C LYS A 23 2.07 -1.99 16.70
N SER A 24 0.96 -2.31 17.36
CA SER A 24 0.28 -3.55 17.03
C SER A 24 -0.35 -3.50 15.65
N ILE A 25 -0.81 -2.34 15.24
CA ILE A 25 -1.36 -2.17 13.89
C ILE A 25 -0.25 -2.28 12.85
N ALA A 26 0.86 -1.60 13.10
CA ALA A 26 1.98 -1.66 12.17
C ALA A 26 2.47 -3.10 12.00
N LYS A 27 2.53 -3.83 13.09
CA LYS A 27 2.95 -5.21 13.06
C LYS A 27 1.97 -6.06 12.26
N LEU A 28 0.69 -5.81 12.46
CA LEU A 28 -0.34 -6.54 11.73
C LEU A 28 -0.21 -6.30 10.23
N LEU A 29 0.01 -5.05 9.83
CA LEU A 29 0.12 -4.73 8.43
C LEU A 29 1.37 -5.33 7.81
N LYS A 30 2.49 -5.28 8.54
CA LYS A 30 3.71 -5.88 8.05
C LYS A 30 3.56 -7.39 7.88
N LYS A 31 2.88 -8.02 8.80
CA LYS A 31 2.64 -9.44 8.70
C LYS A 31 1.79 -9.76 7.48
N TRP A 32 0.75 -8.98 7.27
CA TRP A 32 -0.11 -9.19 6.12
C TRP A 32 0.68 -9.05 4.82
N ILE A 33 1.51 -8.02 4.74
CA ILE A 33 2.33 -7.79 3.56
C ILE A 33 3.28 -8.95 3.34
N SER A 34 3.89 -9.42 4.43
CA SER A 34 4.83 -10.53 4.33
C SER A 34 4.15 -11.80 3.84
N GLU A 35 2.95 -12.05 4.32
CA GLU A 35 2.26 -13.29 3.99
C GLU A 35 1.58 -13.26 2.62
N ASN A 36 1.21 -12.06 2.15
CA ASN A 36 0.40 -11.98 0.95
C ASN A 36 1.10 -11.32 -0.23
N LEU A 37 2.11 -10.51 0.01
CA LEU A 37 2.75 -9.77 -1.06
C LEU A 37 4.19 -10.17 -1.30
N ILE A 38 4.98 -10.36 -0.25
CA ILE A 38 6.37 -10.73 -0.45
C ILE A 38 6.44 -12.12 -1.06
N GLY A 39 7.09 -12.21 -2.19
CA GLY A 39 7.23 -13.48 -2.87
C GLY A 39 6.02 -13.91 -3.67
N THR A 40 5.00 -13.06 -3.76
CA THR A 40 3.83 -13.42 -4.54
C THR A 40 4.18 -13.47 -6.03
N GLN A 41 3.50 -14.35 -6.75
CA GLN A 41 3.64 -14.40 -8.19
C GLN A 41 2.55 -13.60 -8.89
N ASN A 42 1.54 -13.21 -8.14
CA ASN A 42 0.42 -12.49 -8.72
C ASN A 42 -0.03 -11.39 -7.77
N PRO A 43 0.62 -10.21 -7.85
CA PRO A 43 0.31 -9.13 -6.93
C PRO A 43 -1.10 -8.54 -7.13
N LYS A 44 -1.73 -8.82 -8.25
CA LYS A 44 -3.06 -8.31 -8.53
C LYS A 44 -4.15 -9.30 -8.18
N GLN A 45 -3.79 -10.39 -7.54
CA GLN A 45 -4.76 -11.37 -7.08
C GLN A 45 -5.66 -10.77 -6.00
N ARG A 46 -5.13 -9.83 -5.25
CA ARG A 46 -5.88 -9.15 -4.20
C ARG A 46 -5.92 -7.67 -4.50
N GLY A 47 -6.89 -6.99 -3.91
CA GLY A 47 -6.99 -5.56 -4.06
C GLY A 47 -7.68 -5.13 -5.33
N LYS A 48 -7.56 -3.85 -5.63
CA LYS A 48 -8.23 -3.28 -6.78
C LYS A 48 -7.40 -2.14 -7.37
N ALA A 49 -7.62 -1.91 -8.65
CA ALA A 49 -6.98 -0.79 -9.33
C ALA A 49 -7.64 0.51 -8.89
N LEU A 50 -6.84 1.55 -8.79
CA LEU A 50 -7.35 2.87 -8.51
C LEU A 50 -7.63 3.60 -9.81
N THR A 51 -8.49 4.59 -9.73
CA THR A 51 -8.91 5.33 -10.90
C THR A 51 -8.67 6.82 -10.70
N GLY A 52 -9.03 7.60 -11.72
CA GLY A 52 -8.89 9.04 -11.64
C GLY A 52 -7.43 9.45 -11.58
N ASN A 53 -7.14 10.36 -10.68
CA ASN A 53 -5.78 10.87 -10.53
C ASN A 53 -4.79 9.82 -10.08
N LEU A 54 -5.31 8.74 -9.54
CA LEU A 54 -4.45 7.67 -9.03
C LEU A 54 -4.39 6.47 -9.96
N LYS A 55 -4.81 6.68 -11.19
CA LYS A 55 -4.78 5.61 -12.18
C LYS A 55 -3.36 5.06 -12.30
N GLY A 56 -3.27 3.75 -12.36
CA GLY A 56 -1.99 3.09 -12.42
C GLY A 56 -1.50 2.57 -11.10
N LEU A 57 -2.16 2.95 -10.03
CA LEU A 57 -1.83 2.46 -8.70
C LEU A 57 -2.79 1.37 -8.29
N TRP A 58 -2.38 0.59 -7.30
CA TRP A 58 -3.13 -0.56 -6.82
C TRP A 58 -3.37 -0.41 -5.34
N ARG A 59 -4.55 -0.81 -4.89
CA ARG A 59 -4.92 -0.67 -3.50
C ARG A 59 -5.18 -2.02 -2.87
N TYR A 60 -4.59 -2.26 -1.72
CA TYR A 60 -4.89 -3.42 -0.89
C TYR A 60 -5.60 -2.95 0.35
N ARG A 61 -6.56 -3.72 0.80
CA ARG A 61 -7.33 -3.37 1.99
C ARG A 61 -7.06 -4.40 3.07
N VAL A 62 -6.65 -3.94 4.25
CA VAL A 62 -6.35 -4.80 5.38
C VAL A 62 -7.12 -4.25 6.57
N GLY A 63 -8.24 -4.90 6.91
CA GLY A 63 -9.11 -4.37 7.94
C GLY A 63 -9.62 -3.01 7.53
N SER A 64 -9.45 -2.03 8.40
CA SER A 64 -9.87 -0.67 8.08
C SER A 64 -8.75 0.14 7.45
N TYR A 65 -7.62 -0.50 7.13
CA TYR A 65 -6.48 0.21 6.57
C TYR A 65 -6.35 -0.04 5.09
N ARG A 66 -5.69 0.91 4.43
CA ARG A 66 -5.49 0.85 2.99
C ARG A 66 -4.02 0.96 2.68
N ILE A 67 -3.56 0.09 1.80
CA ILE A 67 -2.18 0.11 1.34
C ILE A 67 -2.21 0.43 -0.15
N VAL A 68 -1.56 1.53 -0.54
CA VAL A 68 -1.50 1.91 -1.94
C VAL A 68 -0.11 1.61 -2.46
N ALA A 69 -0.04 0.98 -3.61
CA ALA A 69 1.23 0.54 -4.15
C ALA A 69 1.28 0.72 -5.66
N GLU A 70 2.48 0.83 -6.15
CA GLU A 70 2.73 0.80 -7.59
C GLU A 70 3.34 -0.56 -7.91
N ILE A 71 2.73 -1.27 -8.85
CA ILE A 71 3.23 -2.59 -9.22
C ILE A 71 4.06 -2.45 -10.47
N LYS A 72 5.34 -2.74 -10.35
CA LYS A 72 6.28 -2.62 -11.45
C LYS A 72 6.61 -4.01 -11.97
N ASN A 73 5.91 -4.40 -13.01
CA ASN A 73 6.02 -5.76 -13.53
C ASN A 73 7.37 -6.06 -14.15
N ASP A 74 7.99 -5.05 -14.74
CA ASP A 74 9.25 -5.26 -15.42
C ASP A 74 10.38 -5.60 -14.46
N ILE A 75 10.28 -5.19 -13.21
CA ILE A 75 11.32 -5.51 -12.23
C ILE A 75 10.75 -6.31 -11.06
N LEU A 76 9.55 -6.81 -11.21
CA LEU A 76 8.89 -7.66 -10.21
C LEU A 76 8.90 -7.01 -8.82
N LEU A 77 8.42 -5.78 -8.78
CA LEU A 77 8.45 -5.00 -7.55
C LEU A 77 7.08 -4.46 -7.21
N ILE A 78 6.73 -4.57 -5.94
CA ILE A 78 5.55 -3.91 -5.38
C ILE A 78 6.08 -2.78 -4.51
N LEU A 79 5.92 -1.56 -4.97
CA LEU A 79 6.42 -0.40 -4.24
C LEU A 79 5.27 0.22 -3.47
N ILE A 80 5.31 0.06 -2.15
CA ILE A 80 4.26 0.59 -1.29
C ILE A 80 4.49 2.07 -1.06
N ILE A 81 3.52 2.86 -1.43
CA ILE A 81 3.62 4.31 -1.46
C ILE A 81 2.94 4.96 -0.26
N GLU A 82 1.83 4.40 0.16
CA GLU A 82 1.03 5.02 1.19
C GLU A 82 0.31 3.97 2.02
N ILE A 83 0.22 4.19 3.32
CA ILE A 83 -0.56 3.34 4.21
C ILE A 83 -1.40 4.28 5.04
N SER A 84 -2.71 4.05 5.06
CA SER A 84 -3.61 4.97 5.77
C SER A 84 -4.82 4.23 6.29
N ASP A 85 -5.41 4.80 7.32
CA ASP A 85 -6.69 4.36 7.84
C ASP A 85 -7.76 4.94 6.93
N ARG A 86 -8.70 4.12 6.52
CA ARG A 86 -9.76 4.59 5.64
C ARG A 86 -10.48 5.80 6.21
N LYS A 87 -10.76 5.77 7.49
CA LYS A 87 -11.44 6.89 8.11
C LYS A 87 -10.57 8.13 8.12
N GLU A 88 -9.32 7.96 8.46
CA GLU A 88 -8.41 9.09 8.48
C GLU A 88 -8.18 9.64 7.09
N THR A 89 -8.08 8.76 6.14
CA THR A 89 -7.88 9.19 4.78
C THR A 89 -9.04 10.06 4.33
N TYR A 90 -10.22 9.66 4.69
CA TYR A 90 -11.41 10.42 4.33
C TYR A 90 -11.40 11.78 4.99
N LYS A 91 -11.06 11.82 6.27
CA LYS A 91 -10.96 13.09 6.99
C LYS A 91 -9.86 13.96 6.42
N ASP A 92 -8.74 13.37 6.17
CA ASP A 92 -7.60 14.11 5.64
C ASP A 92 -7.91 14.71 4.30
N LYS A 93 -8.66 13.99 3.52
CA LYS A 93 -9.07 14.50 2.24
C LYS A 93 -9.81 15.80 2.36
N LYS A 94 -10.71 15.86 3.29
CA LYS A 94 -11.45 17.08 3.53
C LYS A 94 -10.54 18.21 3.95
N ARG A 95 -9.62 17.90 4.84
CA ARG A 95 -8.72 18.94 5.31
C ARG A 95 -7.73 19.37 4.26
N LYS A 96 -7.25 18.42 3.50
CA LYS A 96 -6.26 18.74 2.50
C LYS A 96 -6.80 19.63 1.40
N THR A 97 -8.07 19.57 1.20
CA THR A 97 -8.63 20.41 0.19
C THR A 97 -8.30 21.86 0.42
N TYR A 98 -8.09 22.23 1.66
CA TYR A 98 -7.77 23.60 1.94
C TYR A 98 -6.38 23.76 2.48
N LYS A 99 -5.75 22.69 2.71
CA LYS A 99 -4.40 22.81 3.11
C LYS A 99 -3.48 22.96 2.00
N LYS A 100 -3.53 22.32 1.16
CA LYS A 100 -2.58 22.06 0.31
C LYS A 100 -1.83 22.77 -0.20
N LYS A 101 -1.75 22.50 0.42
CA LYS A 101 -1.06 22.71 0.57
C LYS A 101 -0.53 22.76 0.43
#